data_0c96ad7313e904ccfd6674ce66c1cb29
#
_entry.id   0c96ad7313e904ccfd6674ce66c1cb29
#
_cell.length_a   1.000
_cell.length_b   1.000
_cell.length_c   1.000
_cell.angle_alpha   90.00
_cell.angle_beta   90.00
_cell.angle_gamma   90.00
#
_symmetry.space_group_name_H-M   'P 1'
#
loop_
_entity.id
_entity.type
_entity.pdbx_description
1 polymer ?
#
loop_
_entity_poly.entity_id
_entity_poly.type
_entity_poly.pdbx_seq_one_letter_code
_entity_poly.pdbx_strand_id
1 'polypeptide(L)'
;MITNPETSWTPSKDVCLKSNFIEVDQAPYGFELLVHKLEEAADPFFPNDWDERLAAFKELTIVRTPQCPFLNIATDNVIEAAKKLGIEGKIIVMTSREELLRFSPTPYGVYGVVFNNQLFSFHRLTVHSTMKRLKGMI
;
A
#
# COMPACT_ATOMS: atom_id res chain seq x y z
N MET A 1 5.37 -13.19 6.26
CA MET A 1 4.00 -12.64 6.39
C MET A 1 4.07 -11.16 6.71
N ILE A 2 3.19 -10.37 6.15
CA ILE A 2 3.12 -8.92 6.40
C ILE A 2 1.88 -8.64 7.25
N THR A 3 2.05 -7.92 8.35
CA THR A 3 0.98 -7.48 9.23
C THR A 3 0.95 -5.96 9.33
N ASN A 4 -0.19 -5.42 9.75
CA ASN A 4 -0.35 -4.00 10.01
C ASN A 4 -1.43 -3.80 11.09
N PRO A 5 -1.10 -3.26 12.27
CA PRO A 5 -2.05 -3.14 13.37
C PRO A 5 -3.20 -2.16 13.09
N GLU A 6 -3.05 -1.29 12.11
CA GLU A 6 -4.08 -0.31 11.73
C GLU A 6 -5.13 -0.87 10.75
N THR A 7 -4.97 -2.11 10.30
CA THR A 7 -5.87 -2.74 9.33
C THR A 7 -6.47 -4.03 9.87
N SER A 8 -7.76 -4.24 9.58
CA SER A 8 -8.48 -5.46 9.99
C SER A 8 -8.39 -6.60 8.96
N TRP A 9 -7.92 -6.35 7.76
CA TRP A 9 -7.81 -7.36 6.70
C TRP A 9 -6.43 -8.02 6.61
N THR A 10 -5.44 -7.51 7.30
CA THR A 10 -4.15 -8.17 7.44
C THR A 10 -4.21 -9.22 8.55
N PRO A 11 -3.39 -10.27 8.51
CA PRO A 11 -3.30 -11.23 9.59
C PRO A 11 -3.00 -10.55 10.93
N SER A 12 -3.57 -11.09 12.01
CA SER A 12 -3.26 -10.61 13.36
C SER A 12 -1.82 -10.96 13.75
N LYS A 13 -1.05 -9.98 14.17
CA LYS A 13 0.32 -10.17 14.67
C LYS A 13 0.35 -11.14 15.85
N ASP A 14 -0.59 -11.01 16.79
CA ASP A 14 -0.66 -11.88 17.96
C ASP A 14 -0.85 -13.34 17.60
N VAL A 15 -1.71 -13.63 16.63
CA VAL A 15 -1.90 -14.99 16.11
C VAL A 15 -0.63 -15.51 15.47
N CYS A 16 0.06 -14.70 14.71
CA CYS A 16 1.34 -15.07 14.09
C CYS A 16 2.40 -15.36 15.15
N LEU A 17 2.54 -14.51 16.16
CA LEU A 17 3.51 -14.71 17.26
C LEU A 17 3.23 -16.00 18.05
N LYS A 18 1.95 -16.32 18.29
CA LYS A 18 1.55 -17.58 18.93
C LYS A 18 1.81 -18.80 18.04
N SER A 19 1.93 -18.62 16.74
CA SER A 19 2.26 -19.65 15.73
C SER A 19 3.76 -19.71 15.41
N ASN A 20 4.61 -19.27 16.32
CA ASN A 20 6.08 -19.26 16.19
C ASN A 20 6.64 -18.37 15.08
N PHE A 21 5.89 -17.37 14.63
CA PHE A 21 6.44 -16.30 13.82
C PHE A 21 7.21 -15.32 14.70
N ILE A 22 8.26 -14.75 14.17
CA ILE A 22 9.03 -13.66 14.79
C ILE A 22 9.01 -12.43 13.91
N GLU A 23 8.96 -11.26 14.52
CA GLU A 23 9.10 -10.00 13.79
C GLU A 23 10.57 -9.75 13.48
N VAL A 24 10.88 -9.50 12.21
CA VAL A 24 12.25 -9.35 11.71
C VAL A 24 12.51 -8.00 11.07
N ASP A 25 11.48 -7.26 10.67
CA ASP A 25 11.63 -5.94 10.06
C ASP A 25 10.33 -5.12 10.16
N GLN A 26 10.46 -3.81 9.96
CA GLN A 26 9.36 -2.85 9.92
C GLN A 26 9.52 -1.90 8.73
N ALA A 27 8.40 -1.35 8.27
CA ALA A 27 8.35 -0.32 7.24
C ALA A 27 7.41 0.81 7.66
N PRO A 28 7.50 2.00 7.04
CA PRO A 28 6.60 3.11 7.32
C PRO A 28 5.11 2.73 7.22
N TYR A 29 4.27 3.48 7.91
CA TYR A 29 2.81 3.30 7.96
C TYR A 29 2.34 2.04 8.69
N GLY A 30 3.12 1.55 9.64
CA GLY A 30 2.73 0.45 10.52
C GLY A 30 2.91 -0.95 9.94
N PHE A 31 3.61 -1.11 8.82
CA PHE A 31 3.90 -2.43 8.25
C PHE A 31 4.98 -3.16 9.03
N GLU A 32 4.73 -4.43 9.30
CA GLU A 32 5.60 -5.33 10.05
C GLU A 32 5.85 -6.61 9.24
N LEU A 33 7.07 -7.10 9.25
CA LEU A 33 7.46 -8.34 8.58
C LEU A 33 7.70 -9.43 9.61
N LEU A 34 6.93 -10.50 9.53
CA LEU A 34 7.04 -11.67 10.41
C LEU A 34 7.46 -12.89 9.60
N VAL A 35 8.35 -13.68 10.17
CA VAL A 35 8.86 -14.91 9.55
C VAL A 35 8.73 -16.09 10.50
N HIS A 36 8.35 -17.24 9.92
CA HIS A 36 8.49 -18.55 10.54
C HIS A 36 9.43 -19.37 9.67
N LYS A 37 10.64 -19.64 10.17
CA LYS A 37 11.66 -20.38 9.43
C LYS A 37 11.37 -21.88 9.54
N LEU A 38 11.31 -22.55 8.39
CA LEU A 38 11.19 -24.00 8.30
C LEU A 38 12.57 -24.68 8.26
N GLU A 39 13.59 -23.92 7.88
CA GLU A 39 14.98 -24.30 7.85
C GLU A 39 15.87 -23.10 8.21
N GLU A 40 17.13 -23.31 8.47
CA GLU A 40 18.05 -22.21 8.75
C GLU A 40 18.30 -21.39 7.49
N ALA A 41 17.95 -20.10 7.56
CA ALA A 41 18.09 -19.15 6.47
C ALA A 41 18.25 -17.73 7.01
N ALA A 42 18.77 -16.82 6.19
CA ALA A 42 18.84 -15.40 6.52
C ALA A 42 17.42 -14.80 6.68
N ASP A 43 17.28 -13.83 7.58
CA ASP A 43 16.01 -13.11 7.74
C ASP A 43 15.68 -12.31 6.48
N PRO A 44 14.42 -12.35 6.02
CA PRO A 44 13.98 -11.43 4.98
C PRO A 44 13.91 -10.00 5.53
N PHE A 45 13.95 -9.02 4.64
CA PHE A 45 13.84 -7.61 5.00
C PHE A 45 13.05 -6.85 3.94
N PHE A 46 12.44 -5.73 4.34
CA PHE A 46 11.82 -4.79 3.42
C PHE A 46 12.88 -3.96 2.69
N PRO A 47 12.57 -3.46 1.48
CA PRO A 47 13.29 -2.32 0.93
C PRO A 47 13.29 -1.15 1.93
N ASN A 48 14.26 -0.25 1.85
CA ASN A 48 14.42 0.89 2.75
C ASN A 48 14.28 2.26 2.04
N ASP A 49 13.84 2.27 0.79
CA ASP A 49 13.74 3.43 -0.10
C ASP A 49 12.32 3.98 -0.22
N TRP A 50 11.48 3.82 0.80
CA TRP A 50 10.06 4.21 0.76
C TRP A 50 9.83 5.70 0.52
N ASP A 51 10.60 6.56 1.18
CA ASP A 51 10.49 8.01 1.00
C ASP A 51 10.87 8.43 -0.43
N GLU A 52 11.89 7.81 -1.00
CA GLU A 52 12.33 8.06 -2.38
C GLU A 52 11.25 7.61 -3.38
N ARG A 53 10.60 6.48 -3.13
CA ARG A 53 9.50 6.00 -3.96
C ARG A 53 8.30 6.94 -3.92
N LEU A 54 7.93 7.42 -2.74
CA LEU A 54 6.83 8.38 -2.59
C LEU A 54 7.16 9.72 -3.24
N ALA A 55 8.42 10.16 -3.16
CA ALA A 55 8.88 11.40 -3.79
C ALA A 55 8.74 11.42 -5.31
N ALA A 56 8.66 10.25 -5.95
CA ALA A 56 8.42 10.15 -7.39
C ALA A 56 6.97 10.49 -7.81
N PHE A 57 6.02 10.56 -6.86
CA PHE A 57 4.59 10.73 -7.14
C PHE A 57 4.05 12.06 -6.59
N LYS A 58 4.21 13.13 -7.32
CA LYS A 58 3.63 14.43 -6.97
C LYS A 58 2.13 14.49 -7.30
N GLU A 59 1.77 13.98 -8.47
CA GLU A 59 0.37 13.93 -8.93
C GLU A 59 -0.37 12.78 -8.26
N LEU A 60 -1.71 12.86 -8.22
CA LEU A 60 -2.53 11.77 -7.71
C LEU A 60 -2.29 10.51 -8.56
N THR A 61 -1.70 9.51 -7.97
CA THR A 61 -1.34 8.28 -8.67
C THR A 61 -1.83 7.05 -7.91
N ILE A 62 -2.55 6.19 -8.61
CA ILE A 62 -2.98 4.89 -8.10
C ILE A 62 -2.02 3.84 -8.65
N VAL A 63 -1.32 3.12 -7.76
CA VAL A 63 -0.41 2.04 -8.12
C VAL A 63 -1.04 0.73 -7.66
N ARG A 64 -1.31 -0.18 -8.59
CA ARG A 64 -2.06 -1.40 -8.29
C ARG A 64 -1.58 -2.59 -9.11
N THR A 65 -1.97 -3.78 -8.66
CA THR A 65 -1.86 -5.02 -9.44
C THR A 65 -3.23 -5.43 -10.00
N PRO A 66 -3.30 -6.34 -10.99
CA PRO A 66 -4.57 -6.84 -11.53
C PRO A 66 -5.18 -8.00 -10.73
N GLN A 67 -4.62 -8.39 -9.58
CA GLN A 67 -4.96 -9.64 -8.89
C GLN A 67 -6.36 -9.67 -8.27
N CYS A 68 -6.90 -8.54 -7.85
CA CYS A 68 -8.12 -8.50 -7.06
C CYS A 68 -9.19 -7.67 -7.76
N PRO A 69 -10.38 -8.22 -8.05
CA PRO A 69 -11.46 -7.49 -8.72
C PRO A 69 -12.00 -6.32 -7.89
N PHE A 70 -11.90 -6.36 -6.56
CA PHE A 70 -12.29 -5.24 -5.70
C PHE A 70 -11.43 -3.99 -5.89
N LEU A 71 -10.25 -4.12 -6.48
CA LEU A 71 -9.39 -2.97 -6.79
C LEU A 71 -9.98 -2.08 -7.90
N ASN A 72 -10.85 -2.61 -8.76
CA ASN A 72 -11.56 -1.80 -9.74
C ASN A 72 -12.44 -0.77 -9.04
N ILE A 73 -13.24 -1.21 -8.08
CA ILE A 73 -14.13 -0.31 -7.30
C ILE A 73 -13.29 0.69 -6.49
N ALA A 74 -12.20 0.25 -5.87
CA ALA A 74 -11.30 1.15 -5.13
C ALA A 74 -10.70 2.23 -6.04
N THR A 75 -10.26 1.84 -7.22
CA THR A 75 -9.71 2.74 -8.25
C THR A 75 -10.76 3.73 -8.74
N ASP A 76 -11.94 3.24 -9.11
CA ASP A 76 -13.04 4.06 -9.64
C ASP A 76 -13.49 5.11 -8.61
N ASN A 77 -13.58 4.75 -7.34
CA ASN A 77 -13.93 5.68 -6.26
C ASN A 77 -12.93 6.84 -6.15
N VAL A 78 -11.63 6.56 -6.27
CA VAL A 78 -10.59 7.59 -6.20
C VAL A 78 -10.65 8.49 -7.44
N ILE A 79 -10.76 7.91 -8.63
CA ILE A 79 -10.86 8.67 -9.89
C ILE A 79 -12.12 9.53 -9.92
N GLU A 80 -13.26 9.01 -9.50
CA GLU A 80 -14.51 9.77 -9.43
C GLU A 80 -14.39 10.96 -8.46
N ALA A 81 -13.82 10.73 -7.28
CA ALA A 81 -13.60 11.78 -6.29
C ALA A 81 -12.65 12.88 -6.80
N ALA A 82 -11.56 12.47 -7.43
CA ALA A 82 -10.60 13.38 -8.05
C ALA A 82 -11.24 14.24 -9.15
N LYS A 83 -12.00 13.61 -10.04
CA LYS A 83 -12.72 14.29 -11.13
C LYS A 83 -13.69 15.34 -10.59
N LYS A 84 -14.43 15.04 -9.51
CA LYS A 84 -15.33 16.00 -8.86
C LYS A 84 -14.61 17.22 -8.28
N LEU A 85 -13.31 17.09 -7.98
CA LEU A 85 -12.47 18.16 -7.46
C LEU A 85 -11.59 18.83 -8.53
N GLY A 86 -11.70 18.42 -9.80
CA GLY A 86 -10.87 18.92 -10.87
C GLY A 86 -9.41 18.45 -10.80
N ILE A 87 -9.15 17.34 -10.12
CA ILE A 87 -7.81 16.74 -9.98
C ILE A 87 -7.67 15.63 -11.00
N GLU A 88 -6.59 15.65 -11.77
CA GLU A 88 -6.25 14.56 -12.68
C GLU A 88 -5.58 13.43 -11.90
N GLY A 89 -6.05 12.20 -12.10
CA GLY A 89 -5.50 10.99 -11.50
C GLY A 89 -4.84 10.09 -12.54
N LYS A 90 -3.69 9.52 -12.20
CA LYS A 90 -2.96 8.53 -12.99
C LYS A 90 -3.11 7.13 -12.40
N ILE A 91 -3.06 6.12 -13.25
CA ILE A 91 -3.12 4.72 -12.84
C ILE A 91 -1.89 4.02 -13.39
N ILE A 92 -1.15 3.34 -12.51
CA ILE A 92 -0.05 2.45 -12.85
C ILE A 92 -0.45 1.04 -12.46
N VAL A 93 -0.50 0.15 -13.44
CA VAL A 93 -0.78 -1.29 -13.21
C VAL A 93 0.54 -2.04 -13.25
N MET A 94 0.92 -2.63 -12.14
CA MET A 94 2.13 -3.45 -12.01
C MET A 94 1.77 -4.88 -12.41
N THR A 95 2.45 -5.42 -13.41
CA THR A 95 2.19 -6.76 -13.96
C THR A 95 3.37 -7.72 -13.79
N SER A 96 4.49 -7.24 -13.28
CA SER A 96 5.69 -8.04 -13.01
C SER A 96 6.25 -7.81 -11.62
N ARG A 97 7.08 -8.75 -11.16
CA ARG A 97 7.80 -8.62 -9.89
C ARG A 97 8.73 -7.39 -9.89
N GLU A 98 9.39 -7.13 -11.01
CA GLU A 98 10.29 -6.00 -11.18
C GLU A 98 9.56 -4.68 -11.02
N GLU A 99 8.39 -4.53 -11.64
CA GLU A 99 7.54 -3.35 -11.50
C GLU A 99 7.06 -3.15 -10.06
N LEU A 100 6.64 -4.25 -9.39
CA LEU A 100 6.23 -4.21 -7.99
C LEU A 100 7.37 -3.74 -7.09
N LEU A 101 8.55 -4.28 -7.25
CA LEU A 101 9.74 -3.89 -6.47
C LEU A 101 10.16 -2.43 -6.74
N ARG A 102 9.87 -1.91 -7.93
CA ARG A 102 10.24 -0.56 -8.33
C ARG A 102 9.20 0.49 -7.94
N PHE A 103 7.91 0.20 -8.12
CA PHE A 103 6.84 1.20 -8.06
C PHE A 103 5.94 1.08 -6.84
N SER A 104 5.88 -0.06 -6.16
CA SER A 104 5.00 -0.19 -5.00
C SER A 104 5.34 0.84 -3.93
N PRO A 105 4.38 1.69 -3.53
CA PRO A 105 4.64 2.72 -2.53
C PRO A 105 4.68 2.18 -1.10
N THR A 106 4.23 0.95 -0.89
CA THR A 106 4.21 0.28 0.43
C THR A 106 4.49 -1.21 0.30
N PRO A 107 4.85 -1.88 1.41
CA PRO A 107 4.96 -3.34 1.44
C PRO A 107 3.66 -4.09 1.08
N TYR A 108 2.51 -3.44 1.17
CA TYR A 108 1.23 -4.06 0.79
C TYR A 108 1.21 -4.54 -0.67
N GLY A 109 1.86 -3.82 -1.57
CA GLY A 109 2.16 -4.26 -2.93
C GLY A 109 0.97 -4.42 -3.89
N VAL A 110 -0.22 -4.60 -3.39
CA VAL A 110 -1.43 -4.89 -4.18
C VAL A 110 -2.10 -3.60 -4.66
N TYR A 111 -2.13 -2.60 -3.80
CA TYR A 111 -2.81 -1.34 -4.05
C TYR A 111 -2.22 -0.22 -3.18
N GLY A 112 -2.00 0.93 -3.77
CA GLY A 112 -1.61 2.14 -3.07
C GLY A 112 -1.99 3.38 -3.84
N VAL A 113 -2.36 4.42 -3.14
CA VAL A 113 -2.65 5.74 -3.70
C VAL A 113 -1.67 6.73 -3.11
N VAL A 114 -1.00 7.49 -3.95
CA VAL A 114 -0.03 8.52 -3.56
C VAL A 114 -0.48 9.87 -4.10
N PHE A 115 -0.35 10.90 -3.30
CA PHE A 115 -0.64 12.27 -3.69
C PHE A 115 0.27 13.25 -2.95
N ASN A 116 0.82 14.25 -3.64
CA ASN A 116 1.76 15.22 -3.07
C ASN A 116 2.95 14.54 -2.34
N ASN A 117 3.52 13.50 -2.94
CA ASN A 117 4.66 12.74 -2.42
C ASN A 117 4.39 12.05 -1.06
N GLN A 118 3.13 11.84 -0.74
CA GLN A 118 2.70 11.19 0.49
C GLN A 118 1.76 10.02 0.21
N LEU A 119 1.84 8.98 1.02
CA LEU A 119 0.87 7.90 0.97
C LEU A 119 -0.51 8.43 1.35
N PHE A 120 -1.44 8.37 0.42
CA PHE A 120 -2.82 8.78 0.61
C PHE A 120 -3.68 7.66 1.20
N SER A 121 -3.57 6.47 0.63
CA SER A 121 -4.27 5.27 1.09
C SER A 121 -3.63 4.02 0.49
N PHE A 122 -3.77 2.89 1.16
CA PHE A 122 -3.47 1.55 0.62
C PHE A 122 -4.66 0.60 0.73
N HIS A 123 -5.85 1.15 0.96
CA HIS A 123 -7.10 0.40 1.05
C HIS A 123 -8.23 1.14 0.33
N ARG A 124 -9.34 0.43 0.14
CA ARG A 124 -10.54 1.00 -0.47
C ARG A 124 -11.11 2.14 0.39
N LEU A 125 -11.34 3.27 -0.25
CA LEU A 125 -12.11 4.39 0.30
C LEU A 125 -13.41 4.56 -0.49
N THR A 126 -14.42 5.15 0.14
CA THR A 126 -15.60 5.64 -0.57
C THR A 126 -15.27 6.95 -1.31
N VAL A 127 -16.07 7.30 -2.32
CA VAL A 127 -15.94 8.60 -3.01
C VAL A 127 -15.96 9.76 -2.02
N HIS A 128 -16.89 9.73 -1.06
CA HIS A 128 -17.01 10.77 -0.05
C HIS A 128 -15.76 10.91 0.85
N SER A 129 -15.26 9.78 1.36
CA SER A 129 -14.05 9.77 2.19
C SER A 129 -12.82 10.23 1.41
N THR A 130 -12.72 9.84 0.15
CA THR A 130 -11.64 10.28 -0.75
C THR A 130 -11.70 11.79 -0.97
N MET A 131 -12.87 12.34 -1.29
CA MET A 131 -13.04 13.79 -1.46
C MET A 131 -12.66 14.56 -0.21
N LYS A 132 -13.10 14.09 0.98
CA LYS A 132 -12.78 14.74 2.26
C LYS A 132 -11.26 14.79 2.49
N ARG A 133 -10.56 13.70 2.25
CA ARG A 133 -9.10 13.63 2.41
C ARG A 133 -8.37 14.49 1.37
N LEU A 134 -8.77 14.43 0.09
CA LEU A 134 -8.15 15.22 -0.97
C LEU A 134 -8.27 16.72 -0.68
N LYS A 135 -9.45 17.20 -0.23
CA LYS A 135 -9.65 18.60 0.16
C LYS A 135 -8.72 19.04 1.28
N GLY A 136 -8.38 18.16 2.20
CA GLY A 136 -7.44 18.45 3.28
C GLY A 136 -5.96 18.50 2.85
N MET A 137 -5.65 18.01 1.66
CA MET A 137 -4.28 17.97 1.12
C MET A 137 -4.02 19.01 0.02
N ILE A 138 -5.05 19.69 -0.42
CA ILE A 138 -4.96 20.75 -1.45
C ILE A 138 -4.57 22.09 -0.81
#